data_3724bb8e9f551bc879f1cbd43f6a9b79
#
_entry.id   3724bb8e9f551bc879f1cbd43f6a9b79
#
_cell.length_a   1.000
_cell.length_b   1.000
_cell.length_c   1.000
_cell.angle_alpha   90.00
_cell.angle_beta   90.00
_cell.angle_gamma   90.00
#
_symmetry.space_group_name_H-M   'P 1'
#
loop_
_entity.id
_entity.type
_entity.pdbx_description
1 polymer ?
#
loop_
_entity_poly.entity_id
_entity_poly.type
_entity_poly.pdbx_seq_one_letter_code
_entity_poly.pdbx_strand_id
1 'polypeptide(L)'
;MKKILLFVYPTFAEFEITVATALLKKKYEIITAGLTKELIISETGLQVQPHIELSEVRVDEYEGIIIPGGDAVHMKDADILFSVIRQFSEKEKLVAAICAGPYALARAGLFKGISYTATIDYQKLDCFPVENFVYEEVVRHSNIITAQGHAFVPFGIAVASYFGVANEHNINF
;
A
#
# COMPACT_ATOMS: atom_id res chain seq x y z
N MET A 1 -9.07 2.99 19.08
CA MET A 1 -9.22 2.10 17.90
C MET A 1 -7.82 1.87 17.35
N LYS A 2 -7.50 0.65 16.88
CA LYS A 2 -6.23 0.38 16.19
C LYS A 2 -6.20 1.13 14.86
N LYS A 3 -5.01 1.49 14.38
CA LYS A 3 -4.83 2.37 13.22
C LYS A 3 -4.19 1.63 12.06
N ILE A 4 -4.61 1.98 10.83
CA ILE A 4 -3.95 1.60 9.57
C ILE A 4 -3.45 2.88 8.91
N LEU A 5 -2.22 2.88 8.46
CA LEU A 5 -1.63 3.98 7.71
C LEU A 5 -1.95 3.82 6.22
N LEU A 6 -2.47 4.85 5.60
CA LEU A 6 -2.67 4.94 4.15
C LEU A 6 -1.76 6.04 3.61
N PHE A 7 -0.77 5.65 2.81
CA PHE A 7 0.06 6.62 2.12
C PHE A 7 -0.70 7.24 0.95
N VAL A 8 -0.68 8.58 0.86
CA VAL A 8 -1.31 9.35 -0.21
C VAL A 8 -0.30 10.33 -0.81
N TYR A 9 -0.35 10.49 -2.13
CA TYR A 9 0.57 11.33 -2.88
C TYR A 9 -0.12 11.88 -4.14
N PRO A 10 0.40 12.94 -4.78
CA PRO A 10 -0.23 13.49 -5.99
C PRO A 10 -0.47 12.39 -7.04
N THR A 11 -1.66 12.37 -7.60
CA THR A 11 -2.11 11.39 -8.60
C THR A 11 -2.29 9.94 -8.09
N PHE A 12 -2.29 9.70 -6.77
CA PHE A 12 -2.59 8.36 -6.28
C PHE A 12 -3.97 7.87 -6.77
N ALA A 13 -4.07 6.58 -7.10
CA ALA A 13 -5.30 5.98 -7.59
C ALA A 13 -6.22 5.62 -6.42
N GLU A 14 -7.12 6.52 -6.03
CA GLU A 14 -7.99 6.36 -4.87
C GLU A 14 -8.96 5.19 -5.00
N PHE A 15 -9.40 4.86 -6.21
CA PHE A 15 -10.30 3.73 -6.45
C PHE A 15 -9.66 2.38 -6.10
N GLU A 16 -8.34 2.27 -6.15
CA GLU A 16 -7.63 1.03 -5.84
C GLU A 16 -7.66 0.68 -4.35
N ILE A 17 -7.89 1.65 -3.47
CA ILE A 17 -7.84 1.43 -2.02
C ILE A 17 -9.21 1.52 -1.35
N THR A 18 -10.25 1.85 -2.09
CA THR A 18 -11.59 2.10 -1.51
C THR A 18 -12.21 0.85 -0.91
N VAL A 19 -12.05 -0.32 -1.53
CA VAL A 19 -12.54 -1.60 -0.99
C VAL A 19 -11.81 -1.94 0.31
N ALA A 20 -10.47 -1.86 0.32
CA ALA A 20 -9.68 -2.13 1.52
C ALA A 20 -10.10 -1.23 2.68
N THR A 21 -10.16 0.08 2.45
CA THR A 21 -10.52 1.06 3.49
C THR A 21 -11.97 0.93 3.94
N ALA A 22 -12.91 0.63 3.03
CA ALA A 22 -14.32 0.41 3.37
C ALA A 22 -14.51 -0.80 4.30
N LEU A 23 -13.77 -1.88 4.07
CA LEU A 23 -13.80 -3.06 4.94
C LEU A 23 -13.11 -2.81 6.28
N LEU A 24 -11.92 -2.21 6.24
CA LEU A 24 -11.10 -2.00 7.44
C LEU A 24 -11.70 -0.99 8.43
N LYS A 25 -12.36 0.08 7.95
CA LYS A 25 -12.91 1.15 8.80
C LYS A 25 -13.88 0.66 9.89
N LYS A 26 -14.39 -0.56 9.77
CA LYS A 26 -15.28 -1.17 10.77
C LYS A 26 -14.57 -1.47 12.09
N LYS A 27 -13.26 -1.72 12.03
CA LYS A 27 -12.43 -2.08 13.21
C LYS A 27 -11.17 -1.24 13.37
N TYR A 28 -10.80 -0.48 12.36
CA TYR A 28 -9.58 0.30 12.30
C TYR A 28 -9.87 1.75 11.93
N GLU A 29 -9.12 2.66 12.51
CA GLU A 29 -9.04 4.05 12.08
C GLU A 29 -8.05 4.15 10.90
N ILE A 30 -8.45 4.76 9.80
CA ILE A 30 -7.59 4.97 8.63
C ILE A 30 -6.97 6.36 8.75
N ILE A 31 -5.64 6.40 8.88
CA ILE A 31 -4.86 7.63 8.96
C ILE A 31 -4.13 7.82 7.64
N THR A 32 -4.43 8.89 6.93
CA THR A 32 -3.70 9.25 5.70
C THR A 32 -2.42 10.00 6.03
N ALA A 33 -1.31 9.58 5.42
CA ALA A 33 -0.02 10.25 5.52
C ALA A 33 0.48 10.64 4.14
N GLY A 34 0.88 11.91 3.99
CA GLY A 34 1.56 12.41 2.79
C GLY A 34 3.05 12.63 3.04
N LEU A 35 3.81 12.97 1.99
CA LEU A 35 5.17 13.51 2.16
C LEU A 35 5.13 14.85 2.87
N THR A 36 4.08 15.64 2.61
CA THR A 36 3.72 16.88 3.29
C THR A 36 2.24 16.85 3.66
N LYS A 37 1.77 17.86 4.40
CA LYS A 37 0.34 18.05 4.68
C LYS A 37 -0.39 18.88 3.62
N GLU A 38 0.23 19.15 2.48
CA GLU A 38 -0.44 19.88 1.40
C GLU A 38 -1.60 19.08 0.81
N LEU A 39 -2.59 19.81 0.30
CA LEU A 39 -3.74 19.21 -0.39
C LEU A 39 -3.27 18.40 -1.60
N ILE A 40 -3.72 17.17 -1.68
CA ILE A 40 -3.38 16.23 -2.75
C ILE A 40 -4.57 16.09 -3.69
N ILE A 41 -4.30 16.10 -4.99
CA ILE A 41 -5.29 15.76 -6.02
C ILE A 41 -5.01 14.31 -6.45
N SER A 42 -6.00 13.45 -6.29
CA SER A 42 -5.93 12.05 -6.71
C SER A 42 -6.01 11.88 -8.23
N GLU A 43 -5.84 10.66 -8.73
CA GLU A 43 -5.90 10.37 -10.18
C GLU A 43 -7.23 10.78 -10.80
N THR A 44 -8.36 10.59 -10.13
CA THR A 44 -9.68 10.98 -10.66
C THR A 44 -10.11 12.40 -10.28
N GLY A 45 -9.24 13.17 -9.61
CA GLY A 45 -9.48 14.58 -9.29
C GLY A 45 -10.06 14.82 -7.91
N LEU A 46 -10.14 13.82 -7.04
CA LEU A 46 -10.59 14.04 -5.67
C LEU A 46 -9.52 14.78 -4.86
N GLN A 47 -9.98 15.71 -4.02
CA GLN A 47 -9.11 16.46 -3.12
C GLN A 47 -9.00 15.74 -1.79
N VAL A 48 -7.77 15.44 -1.38
CA VAL A 48 -7.48 14.73 -0.13
C VAL A 48 -6.49 15.54 0.70
N GLN A 49 -6.89 15.86 1.93
CA GLN A 49 -6.02 16.47 2.92
C GLN A 49 -5.40 15.37 3.80
N PRO A 50 -4.08 15.12 3.75
CA PRO A 50 -3.44 14.17 4.65
C PRO A 50 -3.64 14.55 6.12
N HIS A 51 -3.86 13.55 6.98
CA HIS A 51 -3.94 13.78 8.42
C HIS A 51 -2.59 14.17 9.02
N ILE A 52 -1.52 13.51 8.55
CA ILE A 52 -0.16 13.69 9.04
C ILE A 52 0.86 13.65 7.91
N GLU A 53 2.09 14.10 8.20
CA GLU A 53 3.25 13.83 7.36
C GLU A 53 3.89 12.48 7.70
N LEU A 54 4.55 11.85 6.74
CA LEU A 54 5.31 10.60 7.00
C LEU A 54 6.37 10.77 8.09
N SER A 55 6.94 11.97 8.24
CA SER A 55 7.90 12.31 9.29
C SER A 55 7.34 12.21 10.70
N GLU A 56 6.01 12.31 10.85
CA GLU A 56 5.29 12.21 12.13
C GLU A 56 4.90 10.76 12.50
N VAL A 57 5.10 9.80 11.57
CA VAL A 57 4.66 8.41 11.75
C VAL A 57 5.48 7.70 12.81
N ARG A 58 4.79 7.18 13.83
CA ARG A 58 5.33 6.22 14.79
C ARG A 58 4.77 4.84 14.46
N VAL A 59 5.58 3.99 13.85
CA VAL A 59 5.14 2.68 13.32
C VAL A 59 4.45 1.81 14.37
N ASP A 60 4.84 1.95 15.65
CA ASP A 60 4.23 1.19 16.75
C ASP A 60 2.74 1.48 16.97
N GLU A 61 2.26 2.65 16.55
CA GLU A 61 0.85 3.04 16.67
C GLU A 61 -0.06 2.43 15.60
N TYR A 62 0.52 1.78 14.57
CA TYR A 62 -0.21 1.25 13.43
C TYR A 62 -0.07 -0.27 13.32
N GLU A 63 -1.08 -0.92 12.76
CA GLU A 63 -1.07 -2.36 12.49
C GLU A 63 -0.58 -2.69 11.07
N GLY A 64 -0.54 -1.72 10.17
CA GLY A 64 -0.07 -1.88 8.81
C GLY A 64 -0.06 -0.60 8.01
N ILE A 65 0.54 -0.67 6.83
CA ILE A 65 0.58 0.41 5.83
C ILE A 65 0.02 -0.08 4.50
N ILE A 66 -0.78 0.77 3.84
CA ILE A 66 -1.33 0.54 2.49
C ILE A 66 -0.77 1.61 1.55
N ILE A 67 -0.28 1.18 0.38
CA ILE A 67 0.32 2.03 -0.64
C ILE A 67 -0.44 1.84 -1.96
N PRO A 68 -1.22 2.83 -2.42
CA PRO A 68 -1.92 2.79 -3.69
C PRO A 68 -0.98 2.93 -4.88
N GLY A 69 -1.51 2.63 -6.06
CA GLY A 69 -0.92 3.02 -7.32
C GLY A 69 -1.08 4.50 -7.64
N GLY A 70 -0.72 4.84 -8.87
CA GLY A 70 -0.66 6.20 -9.39
C GLY A 70 0.65 6.44 -10.12
N ASP A 71 1.05 7.68 -10.32
CA ASP A 71 2.34 7.99 -10.96
C ASP A 71 3.49 7.81 -9.95
N ALA A 72 4.27 6.74 -10.15
CA ALA A 72 5.40 6.39 -9.29
C ALA A 72 6.51 7.46 -9.24
N VAL A 73 6.53 8.43 -10.17
CA VAL A 73 7.48 9.55 -10.15
C VAL A 73 7.43 10.32 -8.84
N HIS A 74 6.25 10.44 -8.23
CA HIS A 74 6.04 11.13 -6.95
C HIS A 74 6.63 10.38 -5.75
N MET A 75 7.01 9.12 -5.92
CA MET A 75 7.68 8.31 -4.88
C MET A 75 9.19 8.19 -5.09
N LYS A 76 9.73 8.70 -6.21
CA LYS A 76 11.13 8.46 -6.62
C LYS A 76 12.15 8.86 -5.57
N ASP A 77 11.97 9.99 -4.94
CA ASP A 77 12.90 10.57 -3.96
C ASP A 77 12.33 10.53 -2.52
N ALA A 78 11.37 9.62 -2.28
CA ALA A 78 10.68 9.50 -1.00
C ALA A 78 11.42 8.56 -0.02
N ASP A 79 12.69 8.85 0.31
CA ASP A 79 13.51 8.01 1.20
C ASP A 79 12.84 7.76 2.57
N ILE A 80 12.10 8.74 3.07
CA ILE A 80 11.34 8.59 4.31
C ILE A 80 10.24 7.52 4.18
N LEU A 81 9.57 7.43 3.03
CA LEU A 81 8.58 6.38 2.76
C LEU A 81 9.23 4.99 2.80
N PHE A 82 10.39 4.84 2.14
CA PHE A 82 11.10 3.56 2.11
C PHE A 82 11.58 3.15 3.50
N SER A 83 12.01 4.12 4.31
CA SER A 83 12.39 3.87 5.71
C SER A 83 11.20 3.43 6.56
N VAL A 84 10.04 4.09 6.43
CA VAL A 84 8.81 3.71 7.13
C VAL A 84 8.35 2.32 6.73
N ILE A 85 8.37 1.99 5.43
CA ILE A 85 8.03 0.66 4.91
C ILE A 85 8.93 -0.42 5.53
N ARG A 86 10.25 -0.21 5.58
CA ARG A 86 11.18 -1.16 6.21
C ARG A 86 10.82 -1.40 7.68
N GLN A 87 10.53 -0.34 8.43
CA GLN A 87 10.14 -0.46 9.83
C GLN A 87 8.85 -1.27 10.04
N PHE A 88 7.83 -1.10 9.17
CA PHE A 88 6.63 -1.94 9.20
C PHE A 88 6.97 -3.40 8.95
N SER A 89 7.80 -3.68 7.95
CA SER A 89 8.20 -5.04 7.60
C SER A 89 9.01 -5.72 8.70
N GLU A 90 10.01 -5.03 9.28
CA GLU A 90 10.84 -5.52 10.37
C GLU A 90 10.06 -5.84 11.64
N LYS A 91 8.96 -5.12 11.87
CA LYS A 91 8.04 -5.36 12.98
C LYS A 91 6.93 -6.36 12.64
N GLU A 92 7.06 -7.06 11.50
CA GLU A 92 6.08 -8.05 11.03
C GLU A 92 4.64 -7.50 10.90
N LYS A 93 4.50 -6.19 10.71
CA LYS A 93 3.22 -5.53 10.46
C LYS A 93 2.89 -5.57 8.97
N LEU A 94 1.61 -5.49 8.62
CA LEU A 94 1.18 -5.52 7.22
C LEU A 94 1.84 -4.41 6.40
N VAL A 95 2.39 -4.80 5.24
CA VAL A 95 2.78 -3.91 4.15
C VAL A 95 2.02 -4.34 2.91
N ALA A 96 1.04 -3.56 2.48
CA ALA A 96 0.22 -3.86 1.32
C ALA A 96 0.36 -2.79 0.24
N ALA A 97 0.54 -3.20 -1.02
CA ALA A 97 0.71 -2.28 -2.14
C ALA A 97 0.03 -2.81 -3.40
N ILE A 98 -0.52 -1.91 -4.20
CA ILE A 98 -1.27 -2.25 -5.42
C ILE A 98 -0.77 -1.43 -6.62
N CYS A 99 -0.88 -1.98 -7.82
CA CYS A 99 -0.59 -1.32 -9.10
C CYS A 99 0.88 -0.87 -9.20
N ALA A 100 1.15 0.44 -9.18
CA ALA A 100 2.48 1.00 -9.12
C ALA A 100 3.04 1.12 -7.68
N GLY A 101 2.20 0.94 -6.66
CA GLY A 101 2.58 1.02 -5.24
C GLY A 101 3.73 0.09 -4.84
N PRO A 102 3.83 -1.16 -5.38
CA PRO A 102 4.97 -2.05 -5.14
C PRO A 102 6.35 -1.44 -5.49
N TYR A 103 6.41 -0.38 -6.27
CA TYR A 103 7.65 0.38 -6.48
C TYR A 103 8.27 0.84 -5.16
N ALA A 104 7.46 1.33 -4.23
CA ALA A 104 7.97 1.76 -2.92
C ALA A 104 8.51 0.58 -2.10
N LEU A 105 7.90 -0.60 -2.21
CA LEU A 105 8.38 -1.82 -1.55
C LEU A 105 9.70 -2.31 -2.16
N ALA A 106 9.83 -2.26 -3.48
CA ALA A 106 11.06 -2.58 -4.19
C ALA A 106 12.20 -1.65 -3.77
N ARG A 107 11.95 -0.33 -3.73
CA ARG A 107 12.91 0.68 -3.25
C ARG A 107 13.28 0.50 -1.77
N ALA A 108 12.37 -0.01 -0.97
CA ALA A 108 12.66 -0.38 0.42
C ALA A 108 13.42 -1.71 0.56
N GLY A 109 13.61 -2.47 -0.54
CA GLY A 109 14.36 -3.73 -0.56
C GLY A 109 13.56 -4.95 -0.08
N LEU A 110 12.22 -4.89 -0.09
CA LEU A 110 11.37 -5.94 0.48
C LEU A 110 11.23 -7.20 -0.40
N PHE A 111 11.56 -7.13 -1.69
CA PHE A 111 11.30 -8.24 -2.62
C PHE A 111 12.44 -9.24 -2.77
N LYS A 112 13.50 -9.10 -1.99
CA LYS A 112 14.61 -10.05 -2.04
C LYS A 112 14.16 -11.44 -1.57
N GLY A 113 14.15 -12.40 -2.51
CA GLY A 113 13.80 -13.79 -2.22
C GLY A 113 12.32 -14.07 -1.97
N ILE A 114 11.43 -13.12 -2.29
CA ILE A 114 9.97 -13.33 -2.18
C ILE A 114 9.27 -13.01 -3.49
N SER A 115 8.16 -13.71 -3.76
CA SER A 115 7.32 -13.42 -4.93
C SER A 115 6.49 -12.15 -4.71
N TYR A 116 6.30 -11.39 -5.79
CA TYR A 116 5.48 -10.19 -5.82
C TYR A 116 4.80 -10.02 -7.18
N THR A 117 3.79 -9.15 -7.23
CA THR A 117 3.17 -8.67 -8.45
C THR A 117 3.02 -7.14 -8.44
N ALA A 118 2.92 -6.53 -9.61
CA ALA A 118 2.76 -5.09 -9.76
C ALA A 118 2.25 -4.74 -11.16
N THR A 119 1.59 -3.61 -11.32
CA THR A 119 1.28 -3.00 -12.62
C THR A 119 2.19 -1.79 -12.83
N ILE A 120 3.42 -2.05 -13.24
CA ILE A 120 4.46 -1.08 -13.55
C ILE A 120 5.46 -1.75 -14.49
N ASP A 121 6.22 -0.98 -15.26
CA ASP A 121 7.29 -1.51 -16.13
C ASP A 121 8.51 -1.91 -15.26
N TYR A 122 8.30 -2.94 -14.44
CA TYR A 122 9.28 -3.40 -13.45
C TYR A 122 10.61 -3.86 -14.07
N GLN A 123 10.58 -4.32 -15.32
CA GLN A 123 11.78 -4.78 -16.03
C GLN A 123 12.76 -3.65 -16.38
N LYS A 124 12.28 -2.40 -16.43
CA LYS A 124 13.10 -1.21 -16.68
C LYS A 124 13.58 -0.53 -15.39
N LEU A 125 13.22 -1.07 -14.24
CA LEU A 125 13.53 -0.49 -12.94
C LEU A 125 14.48 -1.40 -12.16
N ASP A 126 15.70 -0.97 -11.94
CA ASP A 126 16.77 -1.77 -11.30
C ASP A 126 16.44 -2.24 -9.88
N CYS A 127 15.44 -1.63 -9.23
CA CYS A 127 15.04 -1.99 -7.87
C CYS A 127 14.19 -3.27 -7.78
N PHE A 128 13.65 -3.76 -8.90
CA PHE A 128 12.81 -4.96 -8.91
C PHE A 128 13.63 -6.23 -9.24
N PRO A 129 13.61 -7.27 -8.37
CA PRO A 129 14.14 -8.59 -8.72
C PRO A 129 13.20 -9.28 -9.70
N VAL A 130 13.51 -9.20 -11.00
CA VAL A 130 12.63 -9.64 -12.10
C VAL A 130 12.26 -11.12 -11.99
N GLU A 131 13.18 -11.94 -11.47
CA GLU A 131 13.01 -13.38 -11.27
C GLU A 131 11.93 -13.74 -10.24
N ASN A 132 11.57 -12.82 -9.36
CA ASN A 132 10.57 -13.04 -8.32
C ASN A 132 9.17 -12.53 -8.71
N PHE A 133 9.04 -11.90 -9.88
CA PHE A 133 7.74 -11.43 -10.36
C PHE A 133 6.85 -12.59 -10.76
N VAL A 134 5.59 -12.55 -10.32
CA VAL A 134 4.55 -13.49 -10.76
C VAL A 134 3.32 -12.70 -11.25
N TYR A 135 2.77 -13.14 -12.39
CA TYR A 135 1.59 -12.51 -12.97
C TYR A 135 0.32 -13.12 -12.37
N GLU A 136 -0.01 -12.66 -11.16
CA GLU A 136 -1.24 -13.01 -10.45
C GLU A 136 -1.96 -11.75 -9.96
N GLU A 137 -3.26 -11.84 -9.76
CA GLU A 137 -4.05 -10.69 -9.31
C GLU A 137 -3.58 -10.17 -7.95
N VAL A 138 -3.35 -11.10 -7.01
CA VAL A 138 -2.87 -10.81 -5.64
C VAL A 138 -1.82 -11.84 -5.24
N VAL A 139 -0.70 -11.34 -4.72
CA VAL A 139 0.37 -12.17 -4.16
C VAL A 139 0.56 -11.82 -2.70
N ARG A 140 0.52 -12.84 -1.85
CA ARG A 140 0.82 -12.68 -0.43
C ARG A 140 2.04 -13.49 -0.03
N HIS A 141 2.99 -12.85 0.60
CA HIS A 141 4.13 -13.48 1.25
C HIS A 141 4.23 -12.96 2.70
N SER A 142 3.85 -13.80 3.68
CA SER A 142 3.82 -13.43 5.10
C SER A 142 2.97 -12.16 5.35
N ASN A 143 3.60 -11.07 5.81
CA ASN A 143 3.00 -9.76 6.08
C ASN A 143 3.05 -8.80 4.89
N ILE A 144 3.48 -9.26 3.71
CA ILE A 144 3.53 -8.45 2.48
C ILE A 144 2.43 -8.91 1.52
N ILE A 145 1.62 -7.98 1.04
CA ILE A 145 0.58 -8.20 0.03
C ILE A 145 0.82 -7.26 -1.13
N THR A 146 0.91 -7.79 -2.35
CA THR A 146 0.97 -7.00 -3.57
C THR A 146 -0.14 -7.40 -4.52
N ALA A 147 -0.59 -6.48 -5.38
CA ALA A 147 -1.67 -6.74 -6.33
C ALA A 147 -1.50 -5.97 -7.64
N GLN A 148 -2.09 -6.51 -8.71
CA GLN A 148 -2.28 -5.81 -9.98
C GLN A 148 -3.33 -4.71 -9.84
N GLY A 149 -3.21 -3.60 -10.56
CA GLY A 149 -4.10 -2.44 -10.45
C GLY A 149 -5.57 -2.75 -10.71
N HIS A 150 -5.86 -3.63 -11.68
CA HIS A 150 -7.23 -4.06 -11.97
C HIS A 150 -7.84 -4.92 -10.85
N ALA A 151 -7.02 -5.51 -10.00
CA ALA A 151 -7.43 -6.43 -8.94
C ALA A 151 -7.73 -5.74 -7.60
N PHE A 152 -8.25 -4.51 -7.62
CA PHE A 152 -8.47 -3.71 -6.41
C PHE A 152 -9.53 -4.31 -5.46
N VAL A 153 -10.50 -5.07 -5.97
CA VAL A 153 -11.48 -5.79 -5.14
C VAL A 153 -10.83 -6.98 -4.44
N PRO A 154 -10.17 -7.94 -5.15
CA PRO A 154 -9.41 -9.02 -4.50
C PRO A 154 -8.33 -8.49 -3.53
N PHE A 155 -7.66 -7.40 -3.87
CA PHE A 155 -6.68 -6.75 -2.99
C PHE A 155 -7.31 -6.31 -1.67
N GLY A 156 -8.43 -5.59 -1.74
CA GLY A 156 -9.16 -5.12 -0.56
C GLY A 156 -9.61 -6.27 0.34
N ILE A 157 -10.08 -7.36 -0.26
CA ILE A 157 -10.47 -8.58 0.45
C ILE A 157 -9.25 -9.23 1.12
N ALA A 158 -8.14 -9.35 0.41
CA ALA A 158 -6.90 -9.95 0.95
C ALA A 158 -6.37 -9.17 2.14
N VAL A 159 -6.37 -7.83 2.06
CA VAL A 159 -5.97 -6.95 3.17
C VAL A 159 -6.92 -7.10 4.36
N ALA A 160 -8.23 -7.09 4.14
CA ALA A 160 -9.22 -7.27 5.21
C ALA A 160 -9.14 -8.67 5.84
N SER A 161 -8.88 -9.70 5.03
CA SER A 161 -8.70 -11.07 5.50
C SER A 161 -7.43 -11.25 6.35
N TYR A 162 -6.36 -10.54 6.03
CA TYR A 162 -5.14 -10.52 6.86
C TYR A 162 -5.45 -10.14 8.30
N PHE A 163 -6.36 -9.20 8.51
CA PHE A 163 -6.80 -8.73 9.84
C PHE A 163 -8.02 -9.48 10.39
N GLY A 164 -8.52 -10.49 9.71
CA GLY A 164 -9.73 -11.22 10.13
C GLY A 164 -11.00 -10.35 10.14
N VAL A 165 -11.05 -9.32 9.31
CA VAL A 165 -12.22 -8.40 9.21
C VAL A 165 -13.25 -8.89 8.21
N ALA A 166 -12.81 -9.50 7.12
CA ALA A 166 -13.65 -10.08 6.08
C ALA A 166 -13.00 -11.34 5.50
N ASN A 167 -13.78 -12.15 4.83
CA ASN A 167 -13.32 -13.25 3.99
C ASN A 167 -14.15 -13.27 2.70
N GLU A 168 -13.78 -14.09 1.72
CA GLU A 168 -14.44 -14.18 0.43
C GLU A 168 -15.94 -14.51 0.50
N HIS A 169 -16.40 -15.13 1.60
CA HIS A 169 -17.78 -15.55 1.82
C HIS A 169 -18.58 -14.58 2.71
N ASN A 170 -17.92 -13.58 3.31
CA ASN A 170 -18.55 -12.68 4.27
C ASN A 170 -18.10 -11.22 4.07
N ILE A 171 -18.35 -10.70 2.88
CA ILE A 171 -18.09 -9.30 2.52
C ILE A 171 -19.36 -8.49 2.77
N ASN A 172 -19.36 -7.70 3.84
CA ASN A 172 -20.39 -6.70 4.10
C ASN A 172 -19.74 -5.31 4.07
N PHE A 173 -20.10 -4.53 3.08
CA PHE A 173 -19.69 -3.11 2.99
C PHE A 173 -20.47 -2.22 3.95
#